data_688867ca6c69a56a325dad318a9f70d1
#
_entry.id   688867ca6c69a56a325dad318a9f70d1
#
_cell.length_a   1.000
_cell.length_b   1.000
_cell.length_c   1.000
_cell.angle_alpha   90.00
_cell.angle_beta   90.00
_cell.angle_gamma   90.00
#
_symmetry.space_group_name_H-M   'P 1'
#
loop_
_entity.id
_entity.type
_entity.pdbx_description
1 polymer ?
#
loop_
_entity_poly.entity_id
_entity_poly.type
_entity_poly.pdbx_seq_one_letter_code
_entity_poly.pdbx_strand_id
1 'polypeptide(L)'
;MPGNLELFKIEITAQSGWVNRLKIYLQEINKEYGFDYIIIDTPPTPSIWMTSALLASNYYVIPVKPDPLSLTGIDLLRSIIEQKKSDLDLSVKCIGLVLTMTESATRVYGAAIRNIKKNKYWNKFLYKKELPKRIKIAEHQLDQKFIYDIGDPDLNLAITGIIKEMEDRIKIDIEENEKDN
;
A
#
# COMPACT_ATOMS: atom_id res chain seq x y z
N MET A 1 -4.79 16.74 3.97
CA MET A 1 -4.51 17.68 5.09
C MET A 1 -3.08 18.15 4.95
N PRO A 2 -2.78 19.45 4.98
CA PRO A 2 -1.41 19.92 5.06
C PRO A 2 -0.78 19.41 6.34
N GLY A 3 0.46 18.90 6.24
CA GLY A 3 1.19 18.39 7.40
C GLY A 3 1.36 19.48 8.44
N ASN A 4 0.70 19.32 9.57
CA ASN A 4 0.74 20.28 10.66
C ASN A 4 1.82 19.85 11.66
N LEU A 5 2.58 20.82 12.17
CA LEU A 5 3.54 20.63 13.27
C LEU A 5 2.92 19.93 14.51
N GLU A 6 1.60 20.02 14.68
CA GLU A 6 0.87 19.31 15.73
C GLU A 6 0.91 17.78 15.56
N LEU A 7 0.89 17.27 14.34
CA LEU A 7 1.04 15.83 14.07
C LEU A 7 2.42 15.31 14.49
N PHE A 8 3.47 16.12 14.30
CA PHE A 8 4.82 15.80 14.75
C PHE A 8 4.94 15.79 16.29
N LYS A 9 4.25 16.71 16.99
CA LYS A 9 4.18 16.70 18.46
C LYS A 9 3.50 15.45 18.99
N ILE A 10 2.43 14.99 18.33
CA ILE A 10 1.73 13.75 18.68
C ILE A 10 2.68 12.55 18.55
N GLU A 11 3.51 12.51 17.51
CA GLU A 11 4.47 11.42 17.28
C GLU A 11 5.51 11.34 18.40
N ILE A 12 5.99 12.49 18.91
CA ILE A 12 6.97 12.55 19.99
C ILE A 12 6.35 12.21 21.36
N THR A 13 5.07 12.53 21.56
CA THR A 13 4.39 12.36 22.85
C THR A 13 3.49 11.13 22.93
N ALA A 14 3.48 10.31 21.87
CA ALA A 14 2.58 9.18 21.75
C ALA A 14 2.79 8.12 22.83
N GLN A 15 1.81 7.99 23.69
CA GLN A 15 1.69 6.90 24.65
C GLN A 15 1.17 5.63 23.96
N SER A 16 1.48 4.46 24.51
CA SER A 16 1.16 3.15 23.92
C SER A 16 -0.34 2.93 23.53
N GLY A 17 -1.26 3.65 24.14
CA GLY A 17 -2.70 3.58 23.81
C GLY A 17 -3.12 4.27 22.50
N TRP A 18 -2.30 5.14 21.94
CA TRP A 18 -2.68 5.92 20.74
C TRP A 18 -2.71 5.08 19.47
N VAL A 19 -1.90 4.04 19.40
CA VAL A 19 -1.78 3.15 18.24
C VAL A 19 -3.11 2.43 17.95
N ASN A 20 -3.89 2.12 18.99
CA ASN A 20 -5.17 1.43 18.88
C ASN A 20 -6.35 2.32 18.47
N ARG A 21 -6.23 3.64 18.61
CA ARG A 21 -7.36 4.56 18.38
C ARG A 21 -7.91 4.50 16.97
N LEU A 22 -7.01 4.40 15.97
CA LEU A 22 -7.43 4.29 14.57
C LEU A 22 -8.26 3.02 14.36
N LYS A 23 -7.82 1.88 14.89
CA LYS A 23 -8.54 0.61 14.79
C LYS A 23 -9.94 0.70 15.38
N ILE A 24 -10.06 1.24 16.61
CA ILE A 24 -11.35 1.42 17.30
C ILE A 24 -12.27 2.32 16.47
N TYR A 25 -11.77 3.46 16.03
CA TYR A 25 -12.53 4.42 15.22
C TYR A 25 -13.03 3.80 13.91
N LEU A 26 -12.18 3.05 13.18
CA LEU A 26 -12.59 2.40 11.94
C LEU A 26 -13.62 1.28 12.18
N GLN A 27 -13.52 0.57 13.30
CA GLN A 27 -14.53 -0.42 13.69
C GLN A 27 -15.89 0.22 13.96
N GLU A 28 -15.92 1.38 14.62
CA GLU A 28 -17.16 2.14 14.88
C GLU A 28 -17.78 2.64 13.57
N ILE A 29 -16.99 3.28 12.71
CA ILE A 29 -17.46 3.74 11.40
C ILE A 29 -17.97 2.58 10.55
N ASN A 30 -17.27 1.45 10.54
CA ASN A 30 -17.71 0.32 9.72
C ASN A 30 -19.03 -0.31 10.23
N LYS A 31 -19.27 -0.28 11.53
CA LYS A 31 -20.58 -0.69 12.09
C LYS A 31 -21.72 0.23 11.67
N GLU A 32 -21.42 1.53 11.49
CA GLU A 32 -22.42 2.53 11.12
C GLU A 32 -22.71 2.51 9.61
N TYR A 33 -21.68 2.42 8.78
CA TYR A 33 -21.80 2.61 7.32
C TYR A 33 -21.67 1.32 6.50
N GLY A 34 -21.10 0.24 7.03
CA GLY A 34 -20.97 -1.06 6.35
C GLY A 34 -20.11 -1.04 5.10
N PHE A 35 -18.92 -0.44 5.17
CA PHE A 35 -18.00 -0.37 4.03
C PHE A 35 -17.43 -1.75 3.66
N ASP A 36 -17.38 -2.06 2.36
CA ASP A 36 -16.70 -3.25 1.85
C ASP A 36 -15.18 -3.13 2.01
N TYR A 37 -14.63 -1.93 1.76
CA TYR A 37 -13.21 -1.61 1.86
C TYR A 37 -12.97 -0.26 2.54
N ILE A 38 -11.95 -0.22 3.40
CA ILE A 38 -11.40 1.02 3.98
C ILE A 38 -9.93 1.09 3.58
N ILE A 39 -9.55 2.13 2.85
CA ILE A 39 -8.18 2.35 2.38
C ILE A 39 -7.51 3.39 3.27
N ILE A 40 -6.37 3.02 3.86
CA ILE A 40 -5.57 3.90 4.72
C ILE A 40 -4.30 4.27 3.96
N ASP A 41 -4.16 5.54 3.61
CA ASP A 41 -2.91 6.10 3.07
C ASP A 41 -1.95 6.44 4.20
N THR A 42 -0.70 6.01 4.09
CA THR A 42 0.31 6.16 5.14
C THR A 42 1.55 6.88 4.63
N PRO A 43 2.24 7.66 5.48
CA PRO A 43 3.56 8.18 5.15
C PRO A 43 4.55 7.04 4.85
N PRO A 44 5.52 7.24 3.95
CA PRO A 44 6.51 6.21 3.57
C PRO A 44 7.59 5.98 4.63
N THR A 45 7.43 6.49 5.82
CA THR A 45 8.39 6.42 6.93
C THR A 45 7.88 5.56 8.07
N PRO A 46 8.76 4.78 8.73
CA PRO A 46 8.42 4.08 9.97
C PRO A 46 8.02 5.09 11.05
N SER A 47 6.74 5.15 11.34
CA SER A 47 6.15 6.12 12.25
C SER A 47 5.03 5.49 13.06
N ILE A 48 4.53 6.20 14.05
CA ILE A 48 3.34 5.80 14.79
C ILE A 48 2.12 5.66 13.86
N TRP A 49 2.03 6.49 12.82
CA TRP A 49 0.95 6.47 11.83
C TRP A 49 0.95 5.17 11.03
N MET A 50 2.12 4.77 10.53
CA MET A 50 2.28 3.47 9.86
C MET A 50 1.93 2.31 10.81
N THR A 51 2.38 2.36 12.06
CA THR A 51 2.09 1.32 13.05
C THR A 51 0.60 1.24 13.35
N SER A 52 -0.08 2.40 13.52
CA SER A 52 -1.52 2.46 13.73
C SER A 52 -2.31 1.93 12.53
N ALA A 53 -1.86 2.24 11.32
CA ALA A 53 -2.48 1.75 10.09
C ALA A 53 -2.33 0.22 9.96
N LEU A 54 -1.14 -0.34 10.21
CA LEU A 54 -0.90 -1.78 10.18
C LEU A 54 -1.75 -2.51 11.22
N LEU A 55 -1.89 -1.94 12.43
CA LEU A 55 -2.72 -2.51 13.50
C LEU A 55 -4.22 -2.50 13.16
N ALA A 56 -4.66 -1.50 12.39
CA ALA A 56 -6.05 -1.32 11.99
C ALA A 56 -6.41 -2.08 10.69
N SER A 57 -5.43 -2.63 9.98
CA SER A 57 -5.61 -3.23 8.65
C SER A 57 -5.57 -4.75 8.69
N ASN A 58 -6.30 -5.39 7.77
CA ASN A 58 -6.18 -6.81 7.47
C ASN A 58 -5.05 -7.08 6.47
N TYR A 59 -4.87 -6.17 5.51
CA TYR A 59 -3.93 -6.30 4.41
C TYR A 59 -3.14 -5.01 4.18
N TYR A 60 -1.97 -5.13 3.55
CA TYR A 60 -1.24 -3.99 3.03
C TYR A 60 -0.71 -4.25 1.63
N VAL A 61 -0.62 -3.18 0.84
CA VAL A 61 -0.04 -3.15 -0.50
C VAL A 61 1.11 -2.16 -0.51
N ILE A 62 2.18 -2.48 -1.22
CA ILE A 62 3.34 -1.59 -1.35
C ILE A 62 3.39 -1.04 -2.78
N PRO A 63 3.02 0.23 -3.00
CA PRO A 63 3.32 0.89 -4.26
C PRO A 63 4.81 1.22 -4.33
N VAL A 64 5.45 0.87 -5.43
CA VAL A 64 6.89 1.10 -5.61
C VAL A 64 7.21 1.61 -7.02
N LYS A 65 8.04 2.62 -7.08
CA LYS A 65 8.65 3.05 -8.34
C LYS A 65 9.80 2.09 -8.67
N PRO A 66 9.90 1.58 -9.91
CA PRO A 66 10.94 0.63 -10.30
C PRO A 66 12.29 1.32 -10.52
N ASP A 67 12.94 1.74 -9.43
CA ASP A 67 14.30 2.27 -9.42
C ASP A 67 15.18 1.59 -8.34
N PRO A 68 16.52 1.68 -8.41
CA PRO A 68 17.40 0.96 -7.51
C PRO A 68 17.23 1.33 -6.03
N LEU A 69 16.94 2.59 -5.73
CA LEU A 69 16.78 3.08 -4.36
C LEU A 69 15.49 2.53 -3.75
N SER A 70 14.40 2.59 -4.49
CA SER A 70 13.10 2.06 -4.07
C SER A 70 13.16 0.55 -3.80
N LEU A 71 13.90 -0.20 -4.63
CA LEU A 71 14.05 -1.65 -4.44
C LEU A 71 14.81 -2.01 -3.15
N THR A 72 15.83 -1.25 -2.79
CA THR A 72 16.50 -1.40 -1.50
C THR A 72 15.55 -1.07 -0.35
N GLY A 73 14.72 -0.04 -0.52
CA GLY A 73 13.74 0.41 0.47
C GLY A 73 12.67 -0.63 0.80
N ILE A 74 12.21 -1.44 -0.17
CA ILE A 74 11.16 -2.44 0.09
C ILE A 74 11.62 -3.57 1.02
N ASP A 75 12.87 -4.00 0.93
CA ASP A 75 13.41 -5.03 1.84
C ASP A 75 13.55 -4.48 3.26
N LEU A 76 13.99 -3.22 3.41
CA LEU A 76 14.03 -2.54 4.70
C LEU A 76 12.63 -2.36 5.28
N LEU A 77 11.68 -1.89 4.47
CA LEU A 77 10.28 -1.72 4.89
C LEU A 77 9.69 -3.06 5.35
N ARG A 78 9.94 -4.14 4.62
CA ARG A 78 9.51 -5.48 5.02
C ARG A 78 10.07 -5.85 6.39
N SER A 79 11.38 -5.68 6.62
CA SER A 79 12.00 -5.99 7.91
C SER A 79 11.35 -5.23 9.06
N ILE A 80 11.04 -3.94 8.84
CA ILE A 80 10.36 -3.10 9.83
C ILE A 80 8.94 -3.60 10.09
N ILE A 81 8.18 -3.95 9.05
CA ILE A 81 6.81 -4.47 9.19
C ILE A 81 6.84 -5.81 9.95
N GLU A 82 7.72 -6.73 9.58
CA GLU A 82 7.82 -8.03 10.26
C GLU A 82 8.22 -7.87 11.73
N GLN A 83 9.13 -6.93 12.06
CA GLN A 83 9.44 -6.60 13.44
C GLN A 83 8.19 -6.07 14.17
N LYS A 84 7.44 -5.13 13.58
CA LYS A 84 6.21 -4.60 14.17
C LYS A 84 5.14 -5.67 14.35
N LYS A 85 5.03 -6.60 13.40
CA LYS A 85 4.11 -7.76 13.52
C LYS A 85 4.47 -8.61 14.74
N SER A 86 5.74 -8.90 14.94
CA SER A 86 6.21 -9.66 16.10
C SER A 86 6.03 -8.91 17.41
N ASP A 87 6.38 -7.62 17.46
CA ASP A 87 6.32 -6.80 18.67
C ASP A 87 4.90 -6.55 19.17
N LEU A 88 3.92 -6.49 18.26
CA LEU A 88 2.53 -6.10 18.53
C LEU A 88 1.51 -7.20 18.22
N ASP A 89 1.95 -8.41 17.89
CA ASP A 89 1.12 -9.56 17.50
C ASP A 89 0.11 -9.19 16.40
N LEU A 90 0.63 -8.57 15.31
CA LEU A 90 -0.22 -8.13 14.20
C LEU A 90 -0.45 -9.24 13.19
N SER A 91 -1.70 -9.44 12.81
CA SER A 91 -2.12 -10.42 11.80
C SER A 91 -2.13 -9.87 10.36
N VAL A 92 -1.73 -8.61 10.15
CA VAL A 92 -1.76 -7.95 8.85
C VAL A 92 -0.91 -8.70 7.79
N LYS A 93 -1.46 -8.90 6.60
CA LYS A 93 -0.80 -9.66 5.50
C LYS A 93 -0.42 -8.77 4.34
N CYS A 94 0.73 -9.07 3.71
CA CYS A 94 1.11 -8.46 2.43
C CYS A 94 0.31 -9.11 1.30
N ILE A 95 -0.46 -8.32 0.55
CA ILE A 95 -1.17 -8.82 -0.65
C ILE A 95 -0.54 -8.34 -1.95
N GLY A 96 0.48 -7.49 -1.90
CA GLY A 96 1.15 -7.18 -3.14
C GLY A 96 2.14 -6.05 -3.17
N LEU A 97 2.93 -6.10 -4.24
CA LEU A 97 3.86 -5.09 -4.70
C LEU A 97 3.33 -4.55 -6.03
N VAL A 98 2.91 -3.30 -6.07
CA VAL A 98 2.38 -2.63 -7.26
C VAL A 98 3.42 -1.68 -7.83
N LEU A 99 3.82 -1.89 -9.07
CA LEU A 99 4.71 -0.96 -9.74
C LEU A 99 3.94 0.28 -10.17
N THR A 100 4.44 1.44 -9.78
CA THR A 100 3.87 2.75 -10.10
C THR A 100 4.90 3.63 -10.79
N MET A 101 4.44 4.66 -11.51
CA MET A 101 5.32 5.58 -12.24
C MET A 101 6.29 4.84 -13.19
N THR A 102 5.83 3.77 -13.85
CA THR A 102 6.68 2.94 -14.68
C THR A 102 7.01 3.62 -16.01
N GLU A 103 8.25 3.48 -16.43
CA GLU A 103 8.79 3.92 -17.72
C GLU A 103 9.42 2.70 -18.40
N SER A 104 8.58 1.84 -18.99
CA SER A 104 8.97 0.48 -19.47
C SER A 104 10.09 0.45 -20.51
N ALA A 105 10.27 1.54 -21.27
CA ALA A 105 11.34 1.66 -22.27
C ALA A 105 12.73 1.93 -21.66
N THR A 106 12.86 2.08 -20.33
CA THR A 106 14.13 2.44 -19.70
C THR A 106 14.94 1.24 -19.24
N ARG A 107 16.28 1.34 -19.29
CA ARG A 107 17.19 0.33 -18.75
C ARG A 107 17.00 0.12 -17.24
N VAL A 108 16.67 1.20 -16.54
CA VAL A 108 16.44 1.21 -15.08
C VAL A 108 15.23 0.32 -14.76
N TYR A 109 14.10 0.51 -15.44
CA TYR A 109 12.93 -0.33 -15.32
C TYR A 109 13.27 -1.81 -15.57
N GLY A 110 13.94 -2.11 -16.69
CA GLY A 110 14.30 -3.50 -17.02
C GLY A 110 15.22 -4.16 -15.97
N ALA A 111 16.14 -3.40 -15.35
CA ALA A 111 16.97 -3.90 -14.26
C ALA A 111 16.14 -4.13 -12.98
N ALA A 112 15.25 -3.22 -12.63
CA ALA A 112 14.37 -3.31 -11.49
C ALA A 112 13.47 -4.56 -11.57
N ILE A 113 12.81 -4.78 -12.70
CA ILE A 113 11.97 -5.96 -12.92
C ILE A 113 12.76 -7.27 -12.79
N ARG A 114 13.97 -7.34 -13.36
CA ARG A 114 14.82 -8.53 -13.22
C ARG A 114 15.18 -8.79 -11.76
N ASN A 115 15.48 -7.76 -10.99
CA ASN A 115 15.81 -7.91 -9.57
C ASN A 115 14.61 -8.40 -8.75
N ILE A 116 13.43 -7.81 -8.94
CA ILE A 116 12.20 -8.25 -8.26
C ILE A 116 11.89 -9.72 -8.61
N LYS A 117 11.95 -10.09 -9.90
CA LYS A 117 11.67 -11.46 -10.35
C LYS A 117 12.70 -12.49 -9.86
N LYS A 118 13.94 -12.10 -9.63
CA LYS A 118 14.97 -12.97 -9.01
C LYS A 118 14.77 -13.15 -7.50
N ASN A 119 14.16 -12.21 -6.84
CA ASN A 119 13.85 -12.30 -5.42
C ASN A 119 12.66 -13.25 -5.22
N LYS A 120 12.90 -14.42 -4.61
CA LYS A 120 11.88 -15.45 -4.40
C LYS A 120 10.65 -14.98 -3.62
N TYR A 121 10.85 -14.02 -2.70
CA TYR A 121 9.76 -13.45 -1.92
C TYR A 121 8.94 -12.47 -2.77
N TRP A 122 9.56 -11.40 -3.28
CA TRP A 122 8.84 -10.34 -3.97
C TRP A 122 8.22 -10.76 -5.30
N ASN A 123 8.81 -11.75 -5.97
CA ASN A 123 8.22 -12.29 -7.21
C ASN A 123 6.80 -12.82 -7.01
N LYS A 124 6.48 -13.38 -5.82
CA LYS A 124 5.14 -13.88 -5.50
C LYS A 124 4.13 -12.76 -5.32
N PHE A 125 4.59 -11.62 -4.83
CA PHE A 125 3.75 -10.47 -4.50
C PHE A 125 3.64 -9.44 -5.62
N LEU A 126 4.46 -9.55 -6.67
CA LEU A 126 4.42 -8.61 -7.78
C LEU A 126 3.09 -8.71 -8.54
N TYR A 127 2.41 -7.56 -8.68
CA TYR A 127 1.19 -7.47 -9.48
C TYR A 127 1.50 -7.59 -10.96
N LYS A 128 0.55 -8.16 -11.73
CA LYS A 128 0.64 -8.29 -13.19
C LYS A 128 0.46 -6.95 -13.90
N LYS A 129 -0.36 -6.07 -13.30
CA LYS A 129 -0.62 -4.73 -13.81
C LYS A 129 0.20 -3.70 -13.06
N GLU A 130 0.61 -2.68 -13.78
CA GLU A 130 1.42 -1.58 -13.27
C GLU A 130 0.82 -0.24 -13.69
N LEU A 131 1.09 0.82 -12.93
CA LEU A 131 0.61 2.16 -13.23
C LEU A 131 1.73 2.93 -13.95
N PRO A 132 1.56 3.24 -15.25
CA PRO A 132 2.57 3.97 -16.01
C PRO A 132 2.68 5.42 -15.54
N LYS A 133 3.87 6.00 -15.69
CA LYS A 133 4.08 7.43 -15.49
C LYS A 133 3.34 8.20 -16.56
N ARG A 134 2.53 9.18 -16.17
CA ARG A 134 1.83 10.11 -17.05
C ARG A 134 1.88 11.51 -16.47
N ILE A 135 2.30 12.48 -17.25
CA ILE A 135 2.34 13.91 -16.84
C ILE A 135 0.92 14.38 -16.51
N LYS A 136 -0.07 13.95 -17.28
CA LYS A 136 -1.48 14.25 -17.06
C LYS A 136 -1.99 13.92 -15.65
N ILE A 137 -1.44 12.91 -14.97
CA ILE A 137 -1.81 12.59 -13.59
C ILE A 137 -1.47 13.77 -12.68
N ALA A 138 -0.24 14.29 -12.79
CA ALA A 138 0.20 15.42 -11.96
C ALA A 138 -0.58 16.72 -12.29
N GLU A 139 -0.88 16.97 -13.57
CA GLU A 139 -1.68 18.11 -14.00
C GLU A 139 -3.10 18.05 -13.42
N HIS A 140 -3.76 16.89 -13.49
CA HIS A 140 -5.12 16.73 -12.97
C HIS A 140 -5.19 16.74 -11.43
N GLN A 141 -4.10 16.39 -10.75
CA GLN A 141 -4.01 16.55 -9.29
C GLN A 141 -4.08 18.03 -8.85
N LEU A 142 -3.55 18.95 -9.67
CA LEU A 142 -3.69 20.39 -9.41
C LEU A 142 -5.16 20.82 -9.44
N ASP A 143 -5.97 20.19 -10.29
CA ASP A 143 -7.41 20.42 -10.43
C ASP A 143 -8.26 19.57 -9.46
N GLN A 144 -7.64 18.83 -8.54
CA GLN A 144 -8.29 17.90 -7.59
C GLN A 144 -9.15 16.82 -8.27
N LYS A 145 -8.76 16.38 -9.47
CA LYS A 145 -9.43 15.34 -10.25
C LYS A 145 -8.82 13.96 -9.98
N PHE A 146 -9.65 12.94 -10.06
CA PHE A 146 -9.21 11.55 -9.95
C PHE A 146 -8.62 11.03 -11.26
N ILE A 147 -7.85 9.96 -11.19
CA ILE A 147 -7.22 9.36 -12.38
C ILE A 147 -8.27 8.93 -13.42
N TYR A 148 -9.44 8.46 -13.01
CA TYR A 148 -10.53 8.13 -13.93
C TYR A 148 -11.07 9.33 -14.71
N ASP A 149 -11.00 10.54 -14.14
CA ASP A 149 -11.47 11.77 -14.77
C ASP A 149 -10.54 12.27 -15.88
N ILE A 150 -9.31 11.71 -15.96
CA ILE A 150 -8.34 12.05 -17.01
C ILE A 150 -8.82 11.60 -18.40
N GLY A 151 -9.68 10.58 -18.45
CA GLY A 151 -10.18 10.02 -19.71
C GLY A 151 -9.09 9.29 -20.53
N ASP A 152 -8.04 8.79 -19.88
CA ASP A 152 -6.99 7.97 -20.50
C ASP A 152 -7.36 6.48 -20.37
N PRO A 153 -7.72 5.79 -21.49
CA PRO A 153 -8.14 4.40 -21.43
C PRO A 153 -7.08 3.44 -20.89
N ASP A 154 -5.80 3.70 -21.15
CA ASP A 154 -4.71 2.85 -20.67
C ASP A 154 -4.54 2.96 -19.17
N LEU A 155 -4.66 4.18 -18.61
CA LEU A 155 -4.66 4.40 -17.17
C LEU A 155 -5.85 3.72 -16.49
N ASN A 156 -7.03 3.87 -17.06
CA ASN A 156 -8.25 3.25 -16.53
C ASN A 156 -8.15 1.73 -16.54
N LEU A 157 -7.62 1.15 -17.63
CA LEU A 157 -7.39 -0.29 -17.72
C LEU A 157 -6.34 -0.77 -16.70
N ALA A 158 -5.27 0.01 -16.50
CA ALA A 158 -4.22 -0.31 -15.54
C ALA A 158 -4.77 -0.34 -14.11
N ILE A 159 -5.50 0.71 -13.70
CA ILE A 159 -6.08 0.81 -12.36
C ILE A 159 -7.13 -0.26 -12.13
N THR A 160 -8.06 -0.43 -13.08
CA THR A 160 -9.09 -1.48 -12.98
C THR A 160 -8.44 -2.87 -12.83
N GLY A 161 -7.36 -3.13 -13.57
CA GLY A 161 -6.63 -4.38 -13.46
C GLY A 161 -5.90 -4.56 -12.13
N ILE A 162 -5.35 -3.47 -11.55
CA ILE A 162 -4.73 -3.49 -10.22
C ILE A 162 -5.79 -3.77 -9.15
N ILE A 163 -6.93 -3.07 -9.20
CA ILE A 163 -8.02 -3.26 -8.24
C ILE A 163 -8.55 -4.70 -8.29
N LYS A 164 -8.83 -5.21 -9.50
CA LYS A 164 -9.31 -6.58 -9.67
C LYS A 164 -8.31 -7.61 -9.12
N GLU A 165 -7.02 -7.44 -9.39
CA GLU A 165 -6.00 -8.35 -8.85
C GLU A 165 -5.91 -8.26 -7.32
N MET A 166 -6.12 -7.07 -6.73
CA MET A 166 -6.21 -6.89 -5.28
C MET A 166 -7.38 -7.68 -4.69
N GLU A 167 -8.56 -7.54 -5.27
CA GLU A 167 -9.77 -8.26 -4.84
C GLU A 167 -9.59 -9.78 -4.95
N ASP A 168 -9.05 -10.26 -6.08
CA ASP A 168 -8.79 -11.69 -6.30
C ASP A 168 -7.82 -12.25 -5.24
N ARG A 169 -6.77 -11.50 -4.89
CA ARG A 169 -5.79 -11.92 -3.86
C ARG A 169 -6.38 -11.96 -2.46
N ILE A 170 -7.23 -10.98 -2.12
CA ILE A 170 -7.96 -10.95 -0.84
C ILE A 170 -8.90 -12.14 -0.75
N LYS A 171 -9.66 -12.40 -1.81
CA LYS A 171 -10.61 -13.52 -1.88
C LYS A 171 -9.93 -14.86 -1.69
N ILE A 172 -8.81 -15.09 -2.38
CA ILE A 172 -8.01 -16.32 -2.25
C ILE A 172 -7.54 -16.50 -0.79
N ASP A 173 -7.01 -15.45 -0.15
CA ASP A 173 -6.54 -15.52 1.23
C ASP A 173 -7.67 -15.83 2.22
N ILE A 174 -8.87 -15.30 2.00
CA ILE A 174 -10.04 -15.60 2.83
C ILE A 174 -10.45 -17.07 2.66
N GLU A 175 -10.55 -17.56 1.42
CA GLU A 175 -10.92 -18.95 1.12
C GLU A 175 -9.91 -19.98 1.66
N GLU A 176 -8.61 -19.63 1.67
CA GLU A 176 -7.55 -20.48 2.26
C GLU A 176 -7.69 -20.56 3.78
N ASN A 177 -7.93 -19.42 4.45
CA ASN A 177 -8.11 -19.41 5.91
C ASN A 177 -9.40 -20.12 6.37
N GLU A 178 -10.46 -20.15 5.56
CA GLU A 178 -11.69 -20.88 5.85
C GLU A 178 -11.53 -22.40 5.77
N LYS A 179 -10.57 -22.88 4.98
CA LYS A 179 -10.27 -24.33 4.84
C LYS A 179 -9.38 -24.88 5.96
N ASP A 180 -8.61 -23.98 6.61
CA ASP A 180 -7.67 -24.34 7.67
C ASP A 180 -8.31 -24.31 9.08
N ASN A 181 -9.57 -23.85 9.18
CA ASN A 181 -10.40 -23.84 10.40
C ASN A 181 -11.50 -24.91 10.37
#